data_f34ab40166ec656425ea5f3b08662e12
#
_entry.id   f34ab40166ec656425ea5f3b08662e12
#
_cell.length_a   1.000
_cell.length_b   1.000
_cell.length_c   1.000
_cell.angle_alpha   90.00
_cell.angle_beta   90.00
_cell.angle_gamma   90.00
#
_symmetry.space_group_name_H-M   'P 1'
#
loop_
_entity.id
_entity.type
_entity.pdbx_description
1 polymer ?
#
loop_
_entity_poly.entity_id
_entity_poly.type
_entity_poly.pdbx_seq_one_letter_code
_entity_poly.pdbx_strand_id
1 'polypeptide(L)'
;MLTQYFKMDNNLQADYSEWTAGKEYPEWMDEISLATISKGYLLPGETVRTAYKRVANASANRLKKPELANKFFKYIWNGWIGLASPVISNMGTDRGLPISCFGIDTPDSIRGIGLTNAELMKLTASG
;
A
#
# COMPACT_ATOMS: atom_id res chain seq x y z
N MET A 1 -13.66 -10.77 4.42
CA MET A 1 -13.98 -11.02 3.00
C MET A 1 -13.20 -10.15 2.02
N LEU A 2 -12.95 -8.87 2.30
CA LEU A 2 -12.18 -7.97 1.42
C LEU A 2 -10.66 -8.25 1.41
N THR A 3 -10.08 -8.75 2.48
CA THR A 3 -8.65 -9.06 2.62
C THR A 3 -8.15 -10.14 1.64
N GLN A 4 -9.02 -11.05 1.20
CA GLN A 4 -8.66 -12.09 0.21
C GLN A 4 -8.30 -11.53 -1.17
N TYR A 5 -8.81 -10.34 -1.52
CA TYR A 5 -8.56 -9.75 -2.83
C TYR A 5 -7.18 -9.11 -2.99
N PHE A 6 -6.43 -8.92 -1.89
CA PHE A 6 -5.12 -8.25 -1.88
C PHE A 6 -3.94 -9.20 -1.63
N LYS A 7 -4.17 -10.52 -1.45
CA LYS A 7 -3.09 -11.51 -1.34
C LYS A 7 -2.28 -11.58 -2.62
N MET A 8 -0.97 -11.57 -2.47
CA MET A 8 -0.03 -11.71 -3.59
C MET A 8 0.07 -13.17 -4.06
N ASP A 9 -0.02 -13.37 -5.37
CA ASP A 9 0.56 -14.55 -6.01
C ASP A 9 2.08 -14.37 -6.07
N ASN A 10 2.83 -15.19 -5.34
CA ASN A 10 4.28 -15.04 -5.15
C ASN A 10 5.12 -15.42 -6.39
N ASN A 11 4.53 -15.67 -7.54
CA ASN A 11 5.21 -16.30 -8.67
C ASN A 11 5.82 -15.37 -9.72
N LEU A 12 5.69 -14.03 -9.59
CA LEU A 12 6.27 -13.08 -10.55
C LEU A 12 6.99 -11.95 -9.82
N GLN A 13 8.23 -12.22 -9.42
CA GLN A 13 9.13 -11.18 -8.91
C GLN A 13 9.93 -10.59 -10.08
N ALA A 14 9.64 -9.34 -10.42
CA ALA A 14 10.48 -8.57 -11.30
C ALA A 14 11.84 -8.25 -10.63
N ASP A 15 12.93 -8.32 -11.40
CA ASP A 15 14.25 -7.91 -10.92
C ASP A 15 14.41 -6.39 -11.05
N TYR A 16 14.62 -5.71 -9.93
CA TYR A 16 14.77 -4.25 -9.86
C TYR A 16 16.21 -3.83 -9.56
N SER A 17 17.18 -4.75 -9.64
CA SER A 17 18.57 -4.48 -9.27
C SER A 17 19.20 -3.37 -10.12
N GLU A 18 18.88 -3.33 -11.40
CA GLU A 18 19.36 -2.30 -12.33
C GLU A 18 18.95 -0.88 -11.94
N TRP A 19 17.74 -0.71 -11.41
CA TRP A 19 17.19 0.61 -11.09
C TRP A 19 17.66 1.16 -9.74
N THR A 20 17.99 0.27 -8.82
CA THR A 20 18.35 0.66 -7.46
C THR A 20 19.85 0.76 -7.24
N ALA A 21 20.66 0.25 -8.16
CA ALA A 21 22.12 0.14 -8.02
C ALA A 21 22.54 -0.45 -6.64
N GLY A 22 21.75 -1.40 -6.12
CA GLY A 22 21.96 -2.02 -4.82
C GLY A 22 21.56 -1.18 -3.60
N LYS A 23 21.04 0.03 -3.79
CA LYS A 23 20.61 0.91 -2.68
C LYS A 23 19.33 0.41 -2.04
N GLU A 24 19.20 0.59 -0.72
CA GLU A 24 18.02 0.18 0.04
C GLU A 24 16.92 1.25 0.08
N TYR A 25 17.24 2.49 -0.30
CA TYR A 25 16.31 3.61 -0.41
C TYR A 25 16.72 4.59 -1.53
N PRO A 26 15.79 5.40 -2.07
CA PRO A 26 16.08 6.38 -3.11
C PRO A 26 16.97 7.54 -2.60
N GLU A 27 17.75 8.14 -3.49
CA GLU A 27 18.66 9.26 -3.16
C GLU A 27 17.93 10.52 -2.69
N TRP A 28 16.68 10.73 -3.13
CA TRP A 28 15.87 11.89 -2.75
C TRP A 28 15.31 11.79 -1.33
N MET A 29 15.41 10.61 -0.69
CA MET A 29 14.87 10.37 0.64
C MET A 29 15.89 10.77 1.71
N ASP A 30 15.56 11.76 2.51
CA ASP A 30 16.37 12.25 3.62
C ASP A 30 16.17 11.40 4.91
N GLU A 31 16.93 11.72 5.94
CA GLU A 31 16.88 11.00 7.23
C GLU A 31 15.50 11.09 7.90
N ILE A 32 14.80 12.22 7.75
CA ILE A 32 13.47 12.42 8.33
C ILE A 32 12.46 11.52 7.64
N SER A 33 12.52 11.47 6.31
CA SER A 33 11.68 10.60 5.49
C SER A 33 11.92 9.12 5.81
N LEU A 34 13.19 8.72 5.96
CA LEU A 34 13.58 7.36 6.35
C LEU A 34 13.06 7.00 7.75
N ALA A 35 13.24 7.90 8.72
CA ALA A 35 12.72 7.69 10.07
C ALA A 35 11.20 7.57 10.09
N THR A 36 10.51 8.36 9.29
CA THR A 36 9.05 8.36 9.19
C THR A 36 8.53 7.05 8.59
N ILE A 37 9.07 6.64 7.44
CA ILE A 37 8.60 5.43 6.76
C ILE A 37 8.90 4.16 7.58
N SER A 38 10.03 4.15 8.30
CA SER A 38 10.44 3.00 9.11
C SER A 38 9.58 2.78 10.34
N LYS A 39 8.97 3.84 10.90
CA LYS A 39 8.21 3.76 12.17
C LYS A 39 6.84 3.08 12.05
N GLY A 40 6.20 3.05 10.90
CA GLY A 40 4.82 2.55 10.81
C GLY A 40 4.38 1.99 9.47
N TYR A 41 5.20 2.13 8.42
CA TYR A 41 4.80 1.78 7.06
C TYR A 41 5.43 0.49 6.55
N LEU A 42 6.60 0.12 7.09
CA LEU A 42 7.32 -1.09 6.68
C LEU A 42 6.82 -2.32 7.46
N LEU A 43 6.93 -3.47 6.85
CA LEU A 43 6.77 -4.76 7.53
C LEU A 43 8.03 -5.06 8.36
N PRO A 44 7.95 -5.92 9.39
CA PRO A 44 9.13 -6.37 10.11
C PRO A 44 10.20 -6.93 9.16
N GLY A 45 11.43 -6.38 9.23
CA GLY A 45 12.55 -6.76 8.37
C GLY A 45 12.49 -6.22 6.93
N GLU A 46 11.50 -5.39 6.61
CA GLU A 46 11.37 -4.79 5.29
C GLU A 46 12.21 -3.52 5.18
N THR A 47 12.83 -3.30 4.02
CA THR A 47 13.48 -2.03 3.65
C THR A 47 12.57 -1.21 2.76
N VAL A 48 12.90 0.06 2.53
CA VAL A 48 12.12 0.91 1.59
C VAL A 48 12.08 0.27 0.20
N ARG A 49 13.21 -0.28 -0.26
CA ARG A 49 13.29 -0.97 -1.55
C ARG A 49 12.33 -2.16 -1.62
N THR A 50 12.31 -3.00 -0.60
CA THR A 50 11.44 -4.18 -0.58
C THR A 50 9.97 -3.79 -0.43
N ALA A 51 9.64 -2.74 0.33
CA ALA A 51 8.30 -2.19 0.43
C ALA A 51 7.79 -1.68 -0.92
N TYR A 52 8.60 -0.90 -1.64
CA TYR A 52 8.23 -0.41 -2.96
C TYR A 52 8.07 -1.54 -3.99
N LYS A 53 8.92 -2.59 -3.92
CA LYS A 53 8.74 -3.83 -4.71
C LYS A 53 7.39 -4.50 -4.42
N ARG A 54 7.06 -4.65 -3.15
CA ARG A 54 5.79 -5.25 -2.72
C ARG A 54 4.61 -4.47 -3.30
N VAL A 55 4.59 -3.16 -3.13
CA VAL A 55 3.51 -2.31 -3.64
C VAL A 55 3.41 -2.39 -5.17
N ALA A 56 4.53 -2.29 -5.88
CA ALA A 56 4.56 -2.35 -7.34
C ALA A 56 4.05 -3.69 -7.88
N ASN A 57 4.52 -4.80 -7.30
CA ASN A 57 4.07 -6.14 -7.69
C ASN A 57 2.58 -6.35 -7.38
N ALA A 58 2.13 -6.00 -6.18
CA ALA A 58 0.74 -6.17 -5.78
C ALA A 58 -0.21 -5.35 -6.68
N SER A 59 0.18 -4.11 -7.03
CA SER A 59 -0.59 -3.25 -7.92
C SER A 59 -0.68 -3.82 -9.33
N ALA A 60 0.44 -4.28 -9.89
CA ALA A 60 0.50 -4.88 -11.22
C ALA A 60 -0.33 -6.19 -11.30
N ASN A 61 -0.21 -7.04 -10.28
CA ASN A 61 -0.97 -8.28 -10.18
C ASN A 61 -2.49 -8.01 -10.05
N ARG A 62 -2.87 -6.99 -9.29
CA ARG A 62 -4.28 -6.60 -9.15
C ARG A 62 -4.89 -6.18 -10.49
N LEU A 63 -4.10 -5.55 -11.35
CA LEU A 63 -4.49 -5.16 -12.70
C LEU A 63 -4.41 -6.33 -13.70
N LYS A 64 -3.92 -7.51 -13.29
CA LYS A 64 -3.60 -8.66 -14.16
C LYS A 64 -2.61 -8.29 -15.28
N LYS A 65 -1.67 -7.39 -14.97
CA LYS A 65 -0.62 -6.89 -15.87
C LYS A 65 0.73 -6.90 -15.15
N PRO A 66 1.31 -8.08 -14.89
CA PRO A 66 2.56 -8.20 -14.13
C PRO A 66 3.73 -7.46 -14.78
N GLU A 67 3.71 -7.26 -16.10
CA GLU A 67 4.70 -6.50 -16.86
C GLU A 67 4.78 -5.01 -16.44
N LEU A 68 3.74 -4.49 -15.79
CA LEU A 68 3.74 -3.12 -15.27
C LEU A 68 4.50 -2.94 -13.95
N ALA A 69 4.85 -4.02 -13.26
CA ALA A 69 5.50 -3.95 -11.96
C ALA A 69 6.81 -3.14 -12.00
N ASN A 70 7.67 -3.38 -12.99
CA ASN A 70 8.90 -2.63 -13.20
C ASN A 70 8.65 -1.13 -13.41
N LYS A 71 7.63 -0.80 -14.20
CA LYS A 71 7.27 0.60 -14.49
C LYS A 71 6.75 1.30 -13.23
N PHE A 72 5.90 0.65 -12.45
CA PHE A 72 5.39 1.18 -11.18
C PHE A 72 6.53 1.40 -10.19
N PHE A 73 7.38 0.39 -10.00
CA PHE A 73 8.54 0.53 -9.13
C PHE A 73 9.44 1.70 -9.54
N LYS A 74 9.79 1.81 -10.84
CA LYS A 74 10.61 2.90 -11.35
C LYS A 74 10.02 4.27 -11.03
N TYR A 75 8.72 4.44 -11.20
CA TYR A 75 8.05 5.72 -10.95
C TYR A 75 8.02 6.07 -9.46
N ILE A 76 7.78 5.09 -8.59
CA ILE A 76 7.83 5.25 -7.15
C ILE A 76 9.26 5.55 -6.69
N TRP A 77 10.24 4.78 -7.17
CA TRP A 77 11.64 4.93 -6.82
C TRP A 77 12.23 6.30 -7.19
N ASN A 78 11.85 6.84 -8.33
CA ASN A 78 12.28 8.17 -8.78
C ASN A 78 11.48 9.32 -8.15
N GLY A 79 10.52 9.04 -7.28
CA GLY A 79 9.68 10.08 -6.65
C GLY A 79 8.67 10.74 -7.60
N TRP A 80 8.43 10.15 -8.78
CA TRP A 80 7.45 10.67 -9.74
C TRP A 80 6.01 10.35 -9.32
N ILE A 81 5.84 9.34 -8.49
CA ILE A 81 4.57 8.97 -7.86
C ILE A 81 4.78 8.91 -6.36
N GLY A 82 4.04 9.73 -5.61
CA GLY A 82 3.91 9.64 -4.16
C GLY A 82 2.85 8.61 -3.78
N LEU A 83 3.21 7.68 -2.91
CA LEU A 83 2.26 6.69 -2.39
C LEU A 83 1.54 7.24 -1.16
N ALA A 84 0.22 7.08 -1.12
CA ALA A 84 -0.54 7.35 0.09
C ALA A 84 -0.15 6.37 1.21
N SER A 85 -0.22 6.81 2.47
CA SER A 85 0.14 6.00 3.64
C SER A 85 -0.48 4.61 3.65
N PRO A 86 -1.80 4.43 3.42
CA PRO A 86 -2.40 3.09 3.43
C PRO A 86 -1.91 2.22 2.26
N VAL A 87 -1.49 2.80 1.15
CA VAL A 87 -0.91 2.04 0.04
C VAL A 87 0.45 1.46 0.44
N ILE A 88 1.33 2.26 1.05
CA ILE A 88 2.63 1.76 1.51
C ILE A 88 2.46 0.71 2.60
N SER A 89 1.56 0.95 3.57
CA SER A 89 1.37 0.05 4.72
C SER A 89 0.70 -1.26 4.35
N ASN A 90 -0.31 -1.24 3.49
CA ASN A 90 -1.25 -2.33 3.35
C ASN A 90 -1.25 -3.03 2.00
N MET A 91 -0.84 -2.34 0.89
CA MET A 91 -0.85 -2.96 -0.44
C MET A 91 0.07 -4.18 -0.51
N GLY A 92 -0.50 -5.33 -0.85
CA GLY A 92 0.21 -6.61 -0.89
C GLY A 92 0.47 -7.22 0.49
N THR A 93 -0.30 -6.83 1.51
CA THR A 93 -0.27 -7.38 2.88
C THR A 93 -1.66 -7.84 3.32
N ASP A 94 -1.72 -8.51 4.47
CA ASP A 94 -2.98 -8.87 5.14
C ASP A 94 -3.35 -7.86 6.28
N ARG A 95 -2.66 -6.71 6.38
CA ARG A 95 -2.86 -5.73 7.46
C ARG A 95 -4.18 -4.98 7.37
N GLY A 96 -4.65 -4.70 6.16
CA GLY A 96 -5.86 -3.92 5.94
C GLY A 96 -6.03 -3.54 4.47
N LEU A 97 -6.92 -2.61 4.19
CA LEU A 97 -7.14 -2.09 2.85
C LEU A 97 -6.09 -1.03 2.48
N PRO A 98 -5.69 -0.91 1.20
CA PRO A 98 -4.78 0.15 0.75
C PRO A 98 -5.48 1.50 0.56
N ILE A 99 -6.53 1.75 1.31
CA ILE A 99 -7.33 2.98 1.36
C ILE A 99 -7.72 3.27 2.81
N SER A 100 -7.88 4.54 3.16
CA SER A 100 -8.34 4.99 4.48
C SER A 100 -9.49 6.00 4.41
N CYS A 101 -9.94 6.34 3.20
CA CYS A 101 -11.03 7.28 3.01
C CYS A 101 -12.29 6.54 2.59
N PHE A 102 -13.34 6.63 3.41
CA PHE A 102 -14.64 6.00 3.19
C PHE A 102 -15.71 7.10 3.25
N GLY A 103 -16.61 7.07 2.28
CA GLY A 103 -17.82 7.88 2.31
C GLY A 103 -18.98 7.05 2.85
N ILE A 104 -19.73 7.59 3.81
CA ILE A 104 -20.91 6.96 4.37
C ILE A 104 -22.07 7.95 4.25
N ASP A 105 -23.19 7.53 3.70
CA ASP A 105 -24.44 8.27 3.71
C ASP A 105 -25.21 7.94 4.99
N THR A 106 -25.65 8.99 5.72
CA THR A 106 -26.36 8.84 6.99
C THR A 106 -27.80 9.28 6.81
N PRO A 107 -28.77 8.37 6.74
CA PRO A 107 -30.19 8.73 6.68
C PRO A 107 -30.62 9.48 7.95
N ASP A 108 -31.46 10.49 7.78
CA ASP A 108 -32.00 11.30 8.89
C ASP A 108 -33.08 10.53 9.68
N SER A 109 -32.63 9.55 10.46
CA SER A 109 -33.46 8.76 11.37
C SER A 109 -32.57 8.12 12.45
N ILE A 110 -33.14 7.84 13.63
CA ILE A 110 -32.44 7.16 14.74
C ILE A 110 -31.89 5.81 14.27
N ARG A 111 -32.63 5.05 13.49
CA ARG A 111 -32.18 3.79 12.91
C ARG A 111 -31.03 4.01 11.93
N GLY A 112 -31.11 5.02 11.05
CA GLY A 112 -30.07 5.36 10.09
C GLY A 112 -28.76 5.72 10.77
N ILE A 113 -28.82 6.58 11.79
CA ILE A 113 -27.66 6.98 12.59
C ILE A 113 -27.03 5.78 13.28
N GLY A 114 -27.83 4.88 13.86
CA GLY A 114 -27.34 3.66 14.50
C GLY A 114 -26.64 2.72 13.52
N LEU A 115 -27.18 2.51 12.34
CA LEU A 115 -26.56 1.69 11.28
C LEU A 115 -25.26 2.33 10.78
N THR A 116 -25.24 3.66 10.55
CA THR A 116 -24.03 4.39 10.13
C THR A 116 -22.91 4.22 11.14
N ASN A 117 -23.19 4.33 12.45
CA ASN A 117 -22.18 4.10 13.49
C ASN A 117 -21.59 2.67 13.44
N ALA A 118 -22.43 1.66 13.25
CA ALA A 118 -21.98 0.27 13.13
C ALA A 118 -21.12 0.06 11.87
N GLU A 119 -21.47 0.71 10.78
CA GLU A 119 -20.70 0.68 9.52
C GLU A 119 -19.36 1.39 9.65
N LEU A 120 -19.33 2.58 10.27
CA LEU A 120 -18.12 3.33 10.56
C LEU A 120 -17.11 2.51 11.39
N MET A 121 -17.58 1.80 12.41
CA MET A 121 -16.72 0.91 13.23
C MET A 121 -16.05 -0.18 12.37
N LYS A 122 -16.81 -0.80 11.44
CA LYS A 122 -16.28 -1.83 10.54
C LYS A 122 -15.26 -1.25 9.55
N LEU A 123 -15.55 -0.10 8.97
CA LEU A 123 -14.65 0.57 8.02
C LEU A 123 -13.35 0.99 8.70
N THR A 124 -13.42 1.58 9.90
CA THR A 124 -12.25 1.97 10.69
C THR A 124 -11.37 0.76 11.06
N ALA A 125 -11.98 -0.40 11.31
CA ALA A 125 -11.22 -1.62 11.60
C ALA A 125 -10.58 -2.26 10.36
N SER A 126 -10.99 -1.85 9.15
CA SER A 126 -10.53 -2.42 7.87
C SER A 126 -9.49 -1.56 7.15
N GLY A 127 -9.42 -0.25 7.47
CA GLY A 127 -8.59 0.75 6.81
C GLY A 127 -7.23 1.03 7.42
#